data_d47706cfd8fafdd369c7d1e20aaf5c8d
#
_entry.id   d47706cfd8fafdd369c7d1e20aaf5c8d
#
_cell.length_a   1.000
_cell.length_b   1.000
_cell.length_c   1.000
_cell.angle_alpha   90.00
_cell.angle_beta   90.00
_cell.angle_gamma   90.00
#
_symmetry.space_group_name_H-M   'P 1'
#
loop_
_entity.id
_entity.type
_entity.pdbx_description
1 polymer ?
#
loop_
_entity_poly.entity_id
_entity_poly.type
_entity_poly.pdbx_seq_one_letter_code
_entity_poly.pdbx_strand_id
1 'polypeptide(L)'
;MSITPQWKDELRARITLSTVINRTTKLTRAGREFKACCPFHNEATPSFYVNDQKSFYHCFGCGAHGDVISWMTEQRGLSFIDACKELAAEAGMEVPAPDPVAAKKAEKRAELIDVTTDAQAWFYDNLRKPDGREAMQYLTGRGLKPETLQEFGFGYAPESKQALNKALSRYEDQMLVETGMRIRTDDGTTYDRFRSRVMLPIQDARGRVIAFGGRIMENRDGVAKYLNSPDTPLFDKGRTLYNLHRASPASRQSGRVVVVEGYMDVVALAQAGFHDAVAPLGTALTETQLEMLWRMVEVPVLCFDGDKAGERAAMRAIGRALPLLAPMRSLSIVRLPGGMDPDDLIKEQGAGAMTKLLAEPKSLLDALWEGERDAQPLGSPEAKAGLKARLMAHVDTIENKDIQALYRRELLDRFSAFAFPRREFRAQSGNAGWQNRKSAPRGLSQEAKATLGKAMSGGQRASLLSSVIAGLVRYPEEISSHSEALSRLAQNDPNAAPAIESLMELAETLDSHGANAISELQGIPAPPENNKLAFLKEGTDPGEAREELAEAVSLLALKPALETAMAATIARFDDDPEGALAEQVRLRERLHTVDERLKAFGRRKAGASAEQN
;
A
#
# COMPACT_ATOMS: atom_id res chain seq x y z
N MET A 1 22.40 -14.34 -24.54
CA MET A 1 21.26 -14.53 -25.45
C MET A 1 20.25 -13.42 -25.17
N SER A 2 20.01 -12.54 -26.14
CA SER A 2 18.94 -11.55 -26.01
C SER A 2 17.66 -12.09 -26.66
N ILE A 3 17.01 -13.04 -25.98
CA ILE A 3 15.67 -13.48 -26.39
C ILE A 3 14.71 -12.32 -26.09
N THR A 4 14.31 -11.60 -27.15
CA THR A 4 13.43 -10.44 -27.04
C THR A 4 11.99 -10.88 -26.73
N PRO A 5 11.15 -9.99 -26.13
CA PRO A 5 9.73 -10.27 -25.96
C PRO A 5 9.05 -10.67 -27.28
N GLN A 6 9.34 -9.97 -28.39
CA GLN A 6 8.81 -10.25 -29.71
C GLN A 6 9.17 -11.67 -30.21
N TRP A 7 10.41 -12.12 -30.04
CA TRP A 7 10.82 -13.47 -30.37
C TRP A 7 10.07 -14.52 -29.54
N LYS A 8 9.84 -14.26 -28.26
CA LYS A 8 9.04 -15.16 -27.39
C LYS A 8 7.59 -15.25 -27.84
N ASP A 9 7.01 -14.12 -28.21
CA ASP A 9 5.62 -14.08 -28.68
C ASP A 9 5.46 -14.79 -30.02
N GLU A 10 6.44 -14.68 -30.93
CA GLU A 10 6.48 -15.43 -32.17
C GLU A 10 6.64 -16.94 -31.93
N LEU A 11 7.49 -17.33 -30.97
CA LEU A 11 7.66 -18.72 -30.57
C LEU A 11 6.34 -19.32 -30.05
N ARG A 12 5.66 -18.59 -29.17
CA ARG A 12 4.34 -18.97 -28.62
C ARG A 12 3.28 -19.11 -29.70
N ALA A 13 3.28 -18.22 -30.68
CA ALA A 13 2.32 -18.25 -31.76
C ALA A 13 2.53 -19.44 -32.73
N ARG A 14 3.76 -19.94 -32.85
CA ARG A 14 4.09 -21.07 -33.75
C ARG A 14 3.92 -22.44 -33.11
N ILE A 15 3.81 -22.52 -31.77
CA ILE A 15 3.72 -23.79 -31.05
C ILE A 15 2.33 -23.93 -30.42
N THR A 16 1.69 -25.05 -30.70
CA THR A 16 0.41 -25.41 -30.07
C THR A 16 0.68 -25.97 -28.68
N LEU A 17 0.24 -25.27 -27.65
CA LEU A 17 0.50 -25.59 -26.25
C LEU A 17 -0.01 -26.98 -25.86
N SER A 18 -1.24 -27.34 -26.27
CA SER A 18 -1.83 -28.66 -25.99
C SER A 18 -1.00 -29.81 -26.59
N THR A 19 -0.37 -29.61 -27.74
CA THR A 19 0.50 -30.61 -28.37
C THR A 19 1.71 -30.90 -27.51
N VAL A 20 2.35 -29.86 -26.96
CA VAL A 20 3.53 -30.01 -26.11
C VAL A 20 3.17 -30.67 -24.78
N ILE A 21 2.09 -30.21 -24.15
CA ILE A 21 1.61 -30.76 -22.88
C ILE A 21 1.18 -32.22 -23.00
N ASN A 22 0.50 -32.57 -24.09
CA ASN A 22 -0.02 -33.94 -24.29
C ASN A 22 1.08 -35.01 -24.41
N ARG A 23 2.36 -34.63 -24.60
CA ARG A 23 3.51 -35.58 -24.59
C ARG A 23 3.77 -36.16 -23.21
N THR A 24 3.46 -35.41 -22.16
CA THR A 24 3.73 -35.80 -20.77
C THR A 24 2.46 -35.94 -19.93
N THR A 25 1.40 -35.24 -20.29
CA THR A 25 0.13 -35.20 -19.55
C THR A 25 -1.03 -35.42 -20.51
N LYS A 26 -1.73 -36.57 -20.38
CA LYS A 26 -2.82 -36.94 -21.29
C LYS A 26 -3.98 -35.96 -21.18
N LEU A 27 -4.19 -35.17 -22.21
CA LEU A 27 -5.24 -34.17 -22.30
C LEU A 27 -6.55 -34.77 -22.86
N THR A 28 -7.68 -34.36 -22.32
CA THR A 28 -9.03 -34.68 -22.84
C THR A 28 -9.72 -33.39 -23.27
N ARG A 29 -10.43 -33.40 -24.39
CA ARG A 29 -11.11 -32.22 -24.92
C ARG A 29 -12.29 -31.83 -24.04
N ALA A 30 -12.41 -30.54 -23.72
CA ALA A 30 -13.49 -29.95 -22.93
C ALA A 30 -13.99 -28.67 -23.64
N GLY A 31 -14.85 -28.85 -24.64
CA GLY A 31 -15.33 -27.75 -25.47
C GLY A 31 -14.22 -27.16 -26.37
N ARG A 32 -13.88 -25.87 -26.14
CA ARG A 32 -12.80 -25.17 -26.84
C ARG A 32 -11.44 -25.30 -26.18
N GLU A 33 -11.38 -25.93 -25.03
CA GLU A 33 -10.18 -26.13 -24.21
C GLU A 33 -9.89 -27.62 -24.02
N PHE A 34 -8.76 -27.90 -23.41
CA PHE A 34 -8.40 -29.25 -22.97
C PHE A 34 -8.33 -29.28 -21.46
N LYS A 35 -8.59 -30.45 -20.86
CA LYS A 35 -8.49 -30.66 -19.42
C LYS A 35 -7.76 -31.95 -19.08
N ALA A 36 -7.10 -31.98 -17.93
CA ALA A 36 -6.43 -33.14 -17.35
C ALA A 36 -6.40 -33.06 -15.83
N CYS A 37 -6.00 -34.15 -15.16
CA CYS A 37 -5.48 -34.07 -13.80
C CYS A 37 -4.16 -33.32 -13.82
N CYS A 38 -3.96 -32.45 -12.83
CA CYS A 38 -2.81 -31.57 -12.77
C CYS A 38 -1.51 -32.34 -12.51
N PRO A 39 -0.44 -32.11 -13.29
CA PRO A 39 0.85 -32.74 -13.04
C PRO A 39 1.67 -32.06 -11.93
N PHE A 40 1.22 -30.90 -11.42
CA PHE A 40 1.90 -30.15 -10.37
C PHE A 40 1.40 -30.46 -8.95
N HIS A 41 0.23 -31.10 -8.82
CA HIS A 41 -0.30 -31.58 -7.54
C HIS A 41 -1.12 -32.84 -7.73
N ASN A 42 -1.31 -33.61 -6.66
CA ASN A 42 -2.07 -34.86 -6.72
C ASN A 42 -3.57 -34.58 -6.59
N GLU A 43 -4.36 -34.98 -7.60
CA GLU A 43 -5.82 -34.83 -7.61
C GLU A 43 -6.50 -35.99 -8.31
N ALA A 44 -7.77 -36.30 -7.91
CA ALA A 44 -8.58 -37.35 -8.53
C ALA A 44 -9.53 -36.81 -9.62
N THR A 45 -9.85 -35.51 -9.59
CA THR A 45 -10.76 -34.85 -10.53
C THR A 45 -9.99 -33.80 -11.35
N PRO A 46 -10.14 -33.81 -12.71
CA PRO A 46 -9.39 -32.90 -13.55
C PRO A 46 -9.70 -31.43 -13.27
N SER A 47 -8.69 -30.66 -12.81
CA SER A 47 -8.77 -29.22 -12.58
C SER A 47 -7.77 -28.40 -13.40
N PHE A 48 -6.93 -29.07 -14.20
CA PHE A 48 -5.94 -28.46 -15.07
C PHE A 48 -6.52 -28.23 -16.47
N TYR A 49 -6.51 -26.96 -16.91
CA TYR A 49 -7.05 -26.54 -18.21
C TYR A 49 -5.98 -25.95 -19.10
N VAL A 50 -6.07 -26.23 -20.39
CA VAL A 50 -5.16 -25.75 -21.44
C VAL A 50 -5.97 -25.10 -22.54
N ASN A 51 -5.62 -23.85 -22.88
CA ASN A 51 -6.28 -23.06 -23.91
C ASN A 51 -5.27 -22.66 -24.99
N ASP A 52 -5.36 -23.28 -26.16
CA ASP A 52 -4.45 -23.02 -27.28
C ASP A 52 -4.62 -21.61 -27.89
N GLN A 53 -5.83 -21.06 -27.89
CA GLN A 53 -6.09 -19.72 -28.43
C GLN A 53 -5.42 -18.64 -27.59
N LYS A 54 -5.34 -18.86 -26.27
CA LYS A 54 -4.67 -17.96 -25.34
C LYS A 54 -3.20 -18.35 -25.10
N SER A 55 -2.75 -19.49 -25.64
CA SER A 55 -1.43 -20.10 -25.39
C SER A 55 -1.09 -20.19 -23.89
N PHE A 56 -2.07 -20.61 -23.06
CA PHE A 56 -2.00 -20.54 -21.62
C PHE A 56 -2.62 -21.79 -20.97
N TYR A 57 -1.99 -22.28 -19.89
CA TYR A 57 -2.56 -23.30 -19.02
C TYR A 57 -2.82 -22.74 -17.63
N HIS A 58 -3.83 -23.29 -16.95
CA HIS A 58 -4.17 -22.92 -15.57
C HIS A 58 -4.76 -24.12 -14.84
N CYS A 59 -4.33 -24.34 -13.61
CA CYS A 59 -4.90 -25.32 -12.69
C CYS A 59 -5.76 -24.62 -11.64
N PHE A 60 -7.05 -24.90 -11.60
CA PHE A 60 -7.96 -24.35 -10.60
C PHE A 60 -7.81 -24.97 -9.22
N GLY A 61 -7.07 -26.09 -9.09
CA GLY A 61 -6.81 -26.76 -7.82
C GLY A 61 -5.63 -26.15 -7.06
N CYS A 62 -4.47 -25.98 -7.73
CA CYS A 62 -3.24 -25.49 -7.08
C CYS A 62 -2.76 -24.12 -7.57
N GLY A 63 -3.47 -23.49 -8.53
CA GLY A 63 -3.08 -22.20 -9.07
C GLY A 63 -1.89 -22.22 -10.05
N ALA A 64 -1.30 -23.38 -10.37
CA ALA A 64 -0.22 -23.49 -11.35
C ALA A 64 -0.70 -22.97 -12.72
N HIS A 65 0.07 -22.10 -13.34
CA HIS A 65 -0.31 -21.46 -14.60
C HIS A 65 0.92 -21.03 -15.40
N GLY A 66 0.78 -20.94 -16.70
CA GLY A 66 1.88 -20.50 -17.56
C GLY A 66 1.65 -20.74 -19.05
N ASP A 67 2.71 -20.50 -19.81
CA ASP A 67 2.80 -20.71 -21.26
C ASP A 67 3.63 -21.96 -21.59
N VAL A 68 3.90 -22.18 -22.87
CA VAL A 68 4.72 -23.32 -23.33
C VAL A 68 6.14 -23.29 -22.79
N ILE A 69 6.74 -22.09 -22.60
CA ILE A 69 8.09 -21.97 -22.06
C ILE A 69 8.08 -22.30 -20.56
N SER A 70 7.09 -21.78 -19.83
CA SER A 70 6.87 -22.11 -18.40
C SER A 70 6.66 -23.61 -18.21
N TRP A 71 5.88 -24.26 -19.10
CA TRP A 71 5.70 -25.71 -19.06
C TRP A 71 7.02 -26.47 -19.18
N MET A 72 7.87 -26.09 -20.14
CA MET A 72 9.15 -26.76 -20.34
C MET A 72 10.12 -26.56 -19.17
N THR A 73 10.06 -25.39 -18.52
CA THR A 73 10.93 -25.10 -17.36
C THR A 73 10.43 -25.73 -16.07
N GLU A 74 9.13 -25.68 -15.79
CA GLU A 74 8.56 -26.11 -14.52
C GLU A 74 8.25 -27.62 -14.50
N GLN A 75 7.65 -28.15 -15.58
CA GLN A 75 7.26 -29.57 -15.64
C GLN A 75 8.42 -30.46 -16.11
N ARG A 76 9.22 -29.99 -17.08
CA ARG A 76 10.35 -30.78 -17.61
C ARG A 76 11.70 -30.47 -16.98
N GLY A 77 11.77 -29.45 -16.12
CA GLY A 77 13.00 -29.07 -15.41
C GLY A 77 14.09 -28.49 -16.29
N LEU A 78 13.77 -28.06 -17.52
CA LEU A 78 14.76 -27.49 -18.44
C LEU A 78 15.16 -26.08 -18.01
N SER A 79 16.41 -25.70 -18.32
CA SER A 79 16.75 -24.29 -18.21
C SER A 79 15.93 -23.46 -19.21
N PHE A 80 15.67 -22.18 -18.89
CA PHE A 80 14.94 -21.28 -19.81
C PHE A 80 15.54 -21.27 -21.22
N ILE A 81 16.87 -21.33 -21.31
CA ILE A 81 17.59 -21.32 -22.60
C ILE A 81 17.39 -22.63 -23.35
N ASP A 82 17.46 -23.77 -22.65
CA ASP A 82 17.30 -25.08 -23.28
C ASP A 82 15.83 -25.29 -23.67
N ALA A 83 14.89 -24.84 -22.89
CA ALA A 83 13.47 -24.80 -23.25
C ALA A 83 13.24 -23.98 -24.52
N CYS A 84 13.80 -22.77 -24.60
CA CYS A 84 13.73 -21.95 -25.82
C CYS A 84 14.39 -22.60 -27.05
N LYS A 85 15.52 -23.28 -26.88
CA LYS A 85 16.20 -23.99 -27.99
C LYS A 85 15.36 -25.16 -28.50
N GLU A 86 14.83 -25.98 -27.60
CA GLU A 86 14.03 -27.15 -27.96
C GLU A 86 12.75 -26.71 -28.70
N LEU A 87 12.06 -25.71 -28.14
CA LEU A 87 10.84 -25.18 -28.76
C LEU A 87 11.12 -24.45 -30.08
N ALA A 88 12.24 -23.70 -30.19
CA ALA A 88 12.63 -23.03 -31.42
C ALA A 88 12.95 -24.04 -32.55
N ALA A 89 13.64 -25.13 -32.24
CA ALA A 89 13.88 -26.20 -33.17
C ALA A 89 12.57 -26.82 -33.69
N GLU A 90 11.59 -27.01 -32.84
CA GLU A 90 10.26 -27.50 -33.19
C GLU A 90 9.47 -26.48 -34.04
N ALA A 91 9.56 -25.19 -33.69
CA ALA A 91 8.90 -24.09 -34.41
C ALA A 91 9.58 -23.74 -35.75
N GLY A 92 10.72 -24.35 -36.08
CA GLY A 92 11.53 -23.95 -37.22
C GLY A 92 12.09 -22.52 -37.10
N MET A 93 12.37 -22.08 -35.88
CA MET A 93 12.91 -20.76 -35.59
C MET A 93 14.39 -20.84 -35.20
N GLU A 94 15.19 -19.90 -35.68
CA GLU A 94 16.54 -19.74 -35.17
C GLU A 94 16.54 -19.04 -33.81
N VAL A 95 17.29 -19.61 -32.87
CA VAL A 95 17.53 -18.94 -31.57
C VAL A 95 18.49 -17.78 -31.81
N PRO A 96 18.17 -16.55 -31.42
CA PRO A 96 19.04 -15.40 -31.58
C PRO A 96 20.45 -15.69 -31.05
N ALA A 97 21.46 -15.39 -31.85
CA ALA A 97 22.86 -15.54 -31.44
C ALA A 97 23.12 -14.75 -30.15
N PRO A 98 24.00 -15.24 -29.25
CA PRO A 98 24.38 -14.48 -28.07
C PRO A 98 24.93 -13.12 -28.48
N ASP A 99 24.40 -12.04 -27.91
CA ASP A 99 25.01 -10.72 -28.05
C ASP A 99 26.46 -10.79 -27.49
N PRO A 100 27.49 -10.55 -28.29
CA PRO A 100 28.88 -10.65 -27.85
C PRO A 100 29.18 -9.71 -26.67
N VAL A 101 28.52 -8.56 -26.60
CA VAL A 101 28.66 -7.60 -25.49
C VAL A 101 28.03 -8.15 -24.23
N ALA A 102 26.81 -8.72 -24.33
CA ALA A 102 26.15 -9.35 -23.21
C ALA A 102 26.90 -10.60 -22.71
N ALA A 103 27.50 -11.40 -23.64
CA ALA A 103 28.33 -12.56 -23.30
C ALA A 103 29.57 -12.14 -22.50
N LYS A 104 30.35 -11.16 -23.00
CA LYS A 104 31.51 -10.61 -22.27
C LYS A 104 31.14 -10.04 -20.91
N LYS A 105 30.00 -9.33 -20.81
CA LYS A 105 29.50 -8.79 -19.51
C LYS A 105 29.15 -9.91 -18.54
N ALA A 106 28.56 -11.01 -19.04
CA ALA A 106 28.23 -12.18 -18.23
C ALA A 106 29.48 -12.91 -17.73
N GLU A 107 30.49 -13.08 -18.62
CA GLU A 107 31.78 -13.67 -18.28
C GLU A 107 32.52 -12.85 -17.22
N LYS A 108 32.67 -11.53 -17.43
CA LYS A 108 33.26 -10.64 -16.44
C LYS A 108 32.51 -10.67 -15.10
N ARG A 109 31.17 -10.74 -15.15
CA ARG A 109 30.36 -10.90 -13.94
C ARG A 109 30.65 -12.22 -13.21
N ALA A 110 30.86 -13.31 -13.91
CA ALA A 110 31.20 -14.60 -13.34
C ALA A 110 32.57 -14.54 -12.63
N GLU A 111 33.59 -13.97 -13.29
CA GLU A 111 34.91 -13.75 -12.69
C GLU A 111 34.86 -12.91 -11.40
N LEU A 112 34.07 -11.82 -11.40
CA LEU A 112 33.90 -10.99 -10.18
C LEU A 112 33.16 -11.74 -9.06
N ILE A 113 32.26 -12.69 -9.39
CA ILE A 113 31.60 -13.56 -8.39
C ILE A 113 32.61 -14.54 -7.78
N ASP A 114 33.55 -15.05 -8.56
CA ASP A 114 34.61 -15.93 -8.08
C ASP A 114 35.49 -15.19 -7.05
N VAL A 115 35.83 -13.92 -7.32
CA VAL A 115 36.54 -13.06 -6.34
C VAL A 115 35.80 -12.94 -5.01
N THR A 116 34.51 -12.65 -5.07
CA THR A 116 33.71 -12.48 -3.83
C THR A 116 33.47 -13.80 -3.10
N THR A 117 33.37 -14.90 -3.84
CA THR A 117 33.26 -16.26 -3.27
C THR A 117 34.52 -16.66 -2.52
N ASP A 118 35.69 -16.42 -3.10
CA ASP A 118 36.96 -16.70 -2.42
C ASP A 118 37.22 -15.75 -1.26
N ALA A 119 36.84 -14.48 -1.38
CA ALA A 119 36.90 -13.55 -0.27
C ALA A 119 36.03 -14.04 0.91
N GLN A 120 34.84 -14.57 0.61
CA GLN A 120 33.96 -15.16 1.60
C GLN A 120 34.61 -16.36 2.31
N ALA A 121 35.18 -17.28 1.54
CA ALA A 121 35.86 -18.46 2.10
C ALA A 121 37.02 -18.03 3.00
N TRP A 122 37.81 -17.05 2.56
CA TRP A 122 38.94 -16.54 3.34
C TRP A 122 38.48 -15.84 4.64
N PHE A 123 37.45 -15.00 4.62
CA PHE A 123 36.91 -14.39 5.85
C PHE A 123 36.32 -15.44 6.79
N TYR A 124 35.61 -16.43 6.24
CA TYR A 124 35.02 -17.53 6.99
C TYR A 124 36.10 -18.34 7.74
N ASP A 125 37.22 -18.67 7.08
CA ASP A 125 38.33 -19.36 7.66
C ASP A 125 39.03 -18.53 8.76
N ASN A 126 39.22 -17.21 8.51
CA ASN A 126 39.86 -16.33 9.48
C ASN A 126 39.09 -16.22 10.79
N LEU A 127 37.77 -16.29 10.77
CA LEU A 127 36.98 -16.31 12.01
C LEU A 127 37.30 -17.54 12.90
N ARG A 128 37.77 -18.63 12.30
CA ARG A 128 38.07 -19.89 12.96
C ARG A 128 39.56 -20.07 13.31
N LYS A 129 40.40 -19.14 12.88
CA LYS A 129 41.83 -19.07 13.21
C LYS A 129 42.05 -18.30 14.52
N PRO A 130 43.28 -18.39 15.11
CA PRO A 130 43.61 -17.65 16.33
C PRO A 130 43.30 -16.16 16.26
N ASP A 131 43.54 -15.49 15.12
CA ASP A 131 43.27 -14.07 14.89
C ASP A 131 41.77 -13.71 14.95
N GLY A 132 40.90 -14.67 14.71
CA GLY A 132 39.45 -14.51 14.78
C GLY A 132 38.84 -14.79 16.16
N ARG A 133 39.65 -15.16 17.17
CA ARG A 133 39.14 -15.58 18.49
C ARG A 133 38.27 -14.52 19.15
N GLU A 134 38.70 -13.27 19.15
CA GLU A 134 37.94 -12.16 19.74
C GLU A 134 36.61 -11.94 18.99
N ALA A 135 36.64 -12.04 17.67
CA ALA A 135 35.43 -11.94 16.87
C ALA A 135 34.45 -13.09 17.13
N MET A 136 34.94 -14.30 17.31
CA MET A 136 34.13 -15.46 17.69
C MET A 136 33.55 -15.28 19.10
N GLN A 137 34.33 -14.82 20.07
CA GLN A 137 33.84 -14.52 21.43
C GLN A 137 32.78 -13.42 21.43
N TYR A 138 33.00 -12.40 20.63
CA TYR A 138 32.01 -11.32 20.45
C TYR A 138 30.68 -11.86 19.92
N LEU A 139 30.69 -12.71 18.87
CA LEU A 139 29.47 -13.27 18.26
C LEU A 139 28.75 -14.22 19.21
N THR A 140 29.48 -15.11 19.88
CA THR A 140 28.92 -16.04 20.89
C THR A 140 28.40 -15.29 22.13
N GLY A 141 29.11 -14.25 22.57
CA GLY A 141 28.65 -13.34 23.64
C GLY A 141 27.35 -12.59 23.30
N ARG A 142 27.05 -12.37 22.02
CA ARG A 142 25.75 -11.87 21.56
C ARG A 142 24.68 -12.95 21.51
N GLY A 143 24.97 -14.21 21.82
CA GLY A 143 24.00 -15.30 21.79
C GLY A 143 23.83 -15.98 20.44
N LEU A 144 24.72 -15.73 19.47
CA LEU A 144 24.67 -16.41 18.19
C LEU A 144 25.22 -17.84 18.29
N LYS A 145 24.46 -18.80 17.77
CA LYS A 145 24.83 -20.22 17.79
C LYS A 145 25.81 -20.54 16.65
N PRO A 146 26.69 -21.57 16.84
CA PRO A 146 27.62 -22.00 15.79
C PRO A 146 26.93 -22.35 14.47
N GLU A 147 25.74 -22.98 14.51
CA GLU A 147 24.95 -23.36 13.35
C GLU A 147 24.50 -22.11 12.58
N THR A 148 24.03 -21.07 13.29
CA THR A 148 23.64 -19.79 12.70
C THR A 148 24.83 -19.07 12.07
N LEU A 149 25.99 -19.06 12.76
CA LEU A 149 27.21 -18.46 12.20
C LEU A 149 27.68 -19.17 10.92
N GLN A 150 27.50 -20.48 10.85
CA GLN A 150 27.81 -21.27 9.67
C GLN A 150 26.80 -21.01 8.55
N GLU A 151 25.51 -21.06 8.85
CA GLU A 151 24.42 -20.82 7.89
C GLU A 151 24.55 -19.46 7.20
N PHE A 152 24.78 -18.41 7.99
CA PHE A 152 24.93 -17.04 7.47
C PHE A 152 26.34 -16.72 6.96
N GLY A 153 27.28 -17.66 7.07
CA GLY A 153 28.62 -17.52 6.54
C GLY A 153 29.45 -16.41 7.23
N PHE A 154 29.30 -16.24 8.54
CA PHE A 154 30.06 -15.22 9.26
C PHE A 154 31.57 -15.44 9.12
N GLY A 155 32.29 -14.34 8.94
CA GLY A 155 33.73 -14.30 8.77
C GLY A 155 34.40 -13.20 9.61
N TYR A 156 35.71 -13.09 9.46
CA TYR A 156 36.52 -12.06 10.09
C TYR A 156 37.55 -11.48 9.14
N ALA A 157 37.62 -10.16 9.09
CA ALA A 157 38.65 -9.40 8.38
C ALA A 157 39.73 -8.95 9.37
N PRO A 158 40.98 -9.45 9.27
CA PRO A 158 42.08 -9.04 10.11
C PRO A 158 42.45 -7.56 9.99
N GLU A 159 43.21 -7.01 10.90
CA GLU A 159 43.59 -5.58 10.94
C GLU A 159 44.49 -5.13 9.78
N SER A 160 45.18 -6.04 9.13
CA SER A 160 46.16 -5.75 8.08
C SER A 160 45.53 -5.03 6.86
N LYS A 161 46.27 -4.07 6.30
CA LYS A 161 45.91 -3.37 5.08
C LYS A 161 46.07 -4.17 3.79
N GLN A 162 46.76 -5.31 3.85
CA GLN A 162 47.16 -6.13 2.69
C GLN A 162 46.91 -7.63 2.87
N ALA A 163 46.20 -8.05 3.93
CA ALA A 163 46.02 -9.47 4.20
C ALA A 163 45.13 -10.15 3.14
N LEU A 164 44.03 -9.50 2.75
CA LEU A 164 43.14 -10.02 1.71
C LEU A 164 43.85 -10.06 0.35
N ASN A 165 44.57 -8.98 0.01
CA ASN A 165 45.33 -8.95 -1.25
C ASN A 165 46.35 -10.09 -1.35
N LYS A 166 47.08 -10.41 -0.24
CA LYS A 166 47.99 -11.53 -0.22
C LYS A 166 47.29 -12.88 -0.36
N ALA A 167 46.14 -13.03 0.30
CA ALA A 167 45.37 -14.27 0.26
C ALA A 167 44.73 -14.50 -1.13
N LEU A 168 44.33 -13.45 -1.79
CA LEU A 168 43.68 -13.48 -3.13
C LEU A 168 44.63 -13.04 -4.25
N SER A 169 45.93 -13.28 -4.11
CA SER A 169 46.97 -12.84 -5.07
C SER A 169 46.84 -13.44 -6.46
N ARG A 170 45.97 -14.42 -6.67
CA ARG A 170 45.62 -14.94 -7.98
C ARG A 170 44.76 -14.00 -8.83
N TYR A 171 44.13 -13.00 -8.21
CA TYR A 171 43.33 -12.01 -8.87
C TYR A 171 44.08 -10.69 -9.03
N GLU A 172 43.85 -10.02 -10.14
CA GLU A 172 44.38 -8.69 -10.37
C GLU A 172 43.81 -7.69 -9.33
N ASP A 173 44.65 -6.75 -8.88
CA ASP A 173 44.25 -5.70 -7.94
C ASP A 173 43.01 -4.92 -8.40
N GLN A 174 42.89 -4.70 -9.72
CA GLN A 174 41.74 -4.05 -10.32
C GLN A 174 40.43 -4.80 -10.05
N MET A 175 40.43 -6.14 -10.10
CA MET A 175 39.24 -6.95 -9.80
C MET A 175 38.83 -6.86 -8.33
N LEU A 176 39.83 -6.81 -7.43
CA LEU A 176 39.58 -6.62 -5.99
C LEU A 176 39.00 -5.22 -5.70
N VAL A 177 39.38 -4.19 -6.45
CA VAL A 177 38.80 -2.86 -6.36
C VAL A 177 37.38 -2.85 -6.95
N GLU A 178 37.18 -3.43 -8.12
CA GLU A 178 35.85 -3.51 -8.78
C GLU A 178 34.81 -4.27 -7.97
N THR A 179 35.22 -5.25 -7.16
CA THR A 179 34.34 -5.97 -6.22
C THR A 179 34.17 -5.26 -4.89
N GLY A 180 34.83 -4.11 -4.70
CA GLY A 180 34.78 -3.34 -3.46
C GLY A 180 35.51 -3.98 -2.29
N MET A 181 36.37 -4.96 -2.54
CA MET A 181 37.21 -5.59 -1.51
C MET A 181 38.39 -4.71 -1.12
N ARG A 182 38.89 -3.90 -2.06
CA ARG A 182 39.95 -2.94 -1.85
C ARG A 182 39.51 -1.52 -2.17
N ILE A 183 40.18 -0.56 -1.57
CA ILE A 183 40.01 0.89 -1.85
C ILE A 183 41.27 1.35 -2.58
N ARG A 184 41.09 2.11 -3.66
CA ARG A 184 42.15 2.88 -4.31
C ARG A 184 42.01 4.33 -3.91
N THR A 185 43.08 4.88 -3.34
CA THR A 185 43.16 6.30 -2.97
C THR A 185 43.58 7.16 -4.17
N ASP A 186 43.45 8.48 -4.05
CA ASP A 186 43.74 9.43 -5.12
C ASP A 186 45.22 9.43 -5.52
N ASP A 187 46.12 9.04 -4.59
CA ASP A 187 47.54 8.86 -4.84
C ASP A 187 47.90 7.51 -5.52
N GLY A 188 46.88 6.72 -5.84
CA GLY A 188 47.01 5.42 -6.53
C GLY A 188 47.35 4.24 -5.59
N THR A 189 47.54 4.47 -4.28
CA THR A 189 47.76 3.36 -3.34
C THR A 189 46.47 2.56 -3.12
N THR A 190 46.63 1.25 -2.89
CA THR A 190 45.49 0.37 -2.65
C THR A 190 45.63 -0.34 -1.29
N TYR A 191 44.51 -0.48 -0.58
CA TYR A 191 44.45 -1.20 0.69
C TYR A 191 43.12 -1.92 0.86
N ASP A 192 43.13 -2.96 1.73
CA ASP A 192 41.95 -3.78 2.02
C ASP A 192 40.86 -2.93 2.68
N ARG A 193 39.66 -2.96 2.14
CA ARG A 193 38.53 -2.15 2.61
C ARG A 193 38.08 -2.54 4.01
N PHE A 194 37.96 -3.83 4.27
CA PHE A 194 37.49 -4.37 5.53
C PHE A 194 38.68 -4.76 6.42
N ARG A 195 38.71 -4.22 7.62
CA ARG A 195 39.79 -4.46 8.62
C ARG A 195 39.17 -4.44 10.00
N SER A 196 39.63 -5.33 10.88
CA SER A 196 39.17 -5.49 12.29
C SER A 196 37.65 -5.55 12.38
N ARG A 197 37.01 -6.34 11.48
CA ARG A 197 35.54 -6.42 11.39
C ARG A 197 35.06 -7.85 11.31
N VAL A 198 33.95 -8.12 11.99
CA VAL A 198 33.09 -9.28 11.70
C VAL A 198 32.49 -9.07 10.32
N MET A 199 32.57 -10.07 9.46
CA MET A 199 32.11 -10.02 8.07
C MET A 199 30.84 -10.82 7.88
N LEU A 200 29.90 -10.24 7.14
CA LEU A 200 28.63 -10.85 6.72
C LEU A 200 28.55 -10.81 5.21
N PRO A 201 28.41 -11.95 4.52
CA PRO A 201 28.23 -11.94 3.08
C PRO A 201 26.84 -11.42 2.70
N ILE A 202 26.80 -10.58 1.68
CA ILE A 202 25.57 -10.15 1.04
C ILE A 202 25.41 -10.97 -0.23
N GLN A 203 24.26 -11.62 -0.37
CA GLN A 203 24.00 -12.59 -1.43
C GLN A 203 22.88 -12.11 -2.35
N ASP A 204 22.99 -12.48 -3.63
CA ASP A 204 21.90 -12.25 -4.60
C ASP A 204 20.74 -13.25 -4.39
N ALA A 205 19.68 -13.13 -5.18
CA ALA A 205 18.50 -14.00 -5.10
C ALA A 205 18.82 -15.50 -5.39
N ARG A 206 20.01 -15.82 -5.92
CA ARG A 206 20.49 -17.18 -6.14
C ARG A 206 21.44 -17.69 -5.04
N GLY A 207 21.67 -16.88 -4.01
CA GLY A 207 22.58 -17.21 -2.91
C GLY A 207 24.07 -17.01 -3.22
N ARG A 208 24.44 -16.39 -4.36
CA ARG A 208 25.84 -16.10 -4.70
C ARG A 208 26.26 -14.83 -3.97
N VAL A 209 27.47 -14.85 -3.42
CA VAL A 209 28.03 -13.69 -2.71
C VAL A 209 28.33 -12.57 -3.74
N ILE A 210 27.80 -11.37 -3.49
CA ILE A 210 27.96 -10.20 -4.39
C ILE A 210 28.59 -9.00 -3.68
N ALA A 211 28.61 -9.00 -2.34
CA ALA A 211 29.12 -7.92 -1.52
C ALA A 211 29.28 -8.38 -0.08
N PHE A 212 29.71 -7.46 0.81
CA PHE A 212 29.89 -7.72 2.24
C PHE A 212 29.42 -6.53 3.08
N GLY A 213 28.90 -6.87 4.29
CA GLY A 213 28.79 -5.98 5.41
C GLY A 213 29.86 -6.29 6.43
N GLY A 214 30.53 -5.27 6.98
CA GLY A 214 31.55 -5.41 8.01
C GLY A 214 31.14 -4.67 9.26
N ARG A 215 31.05 -5.34 10.42
CA ARG A 215 30.72 -4.75 11.72
C ARG A 215 31.95 -4.68 12.62
N ILE A 216 32.22 -3.52 13.25
CA ILE A 216 33.24 -3.43 14.31
C ILE A 216 32.73 -4.13 15.58
N MET A 217 33.66 -4.71 16.35
CA MET A 217 33.35 -5.39 17.61
C MET A 217 33.16 -4.40 18.76
N GLU A 218 33.96 -3.35 18.79
CA GLU A 218 33.94 -2.27 19.77
C GLU A 218 33.59 -0.95 19.09
N ASN A 219 32.79 -0.11 19.76
CA ASN A 219 32.56 1.23 19.28
C ASN A 219 33.84 2.08 19.40
N ARG A 220 34.27 2.66 18.27
CA ARG A 220 35.44 3.55 18.20
C ARG A 220 34.96 4.89 17.60
N ASP A 221 35.33 6.00 18.25
CA ASP A 221 34.96 7.32 17.78
C ASP A 221 35.48 7.55 16.34
N GLY A 222 34.64 8.11 15.51
CA GLY A 222 34.96 8.39 14.09
C GLY A 222 34.94 7.16 13.17
N VAL A 223 34.64 5.94 13.67
CA VAL A 223 34.58 4.72 12.87
C VAL A 223 33.13 4.25 12.77
N ALA A 224 32.61 4.10 11.55
CA ALA A 224 31.27 3.59 11.33
C ALA A 224 31.10 2.18 11.90
N LYS A 225 30.07 1.98 12.73
CA LYS A 225 29.72 0.67 13.34
C LYS A 225 29.53 -0.41 12.28
N TYR A 226 28.84 -0.08 11.20
CA TYR A 226 28.67 -0.92 10.01
C TYR A 226 29.31 -0.27 8.80
N LEU A 227 30.02 -1.06 8.01
CA LEU A 227 30.61 -0.67 6.74
C LEU A 227 30.17 -1.66 5.67
N ASN A 228 29.47 -1.20 4.66
CA ASN A 228 29.07 -2.01 3.53
C ASN A 228 30.04 -1.86 2.35
N SER A 229 30.05 -2.84 1.45
CA SER A 229 30.63 -2.67 0.12
C SER A 229 30.05 -1.42 -0.54
N PRO A 230 30.82 -0.72 -1.38
CA PRO A 230 30.27 0.33 -2.25
C PRO A 230 29.35 -0.31 -3.31
N ASP A 231 28.64 0.51 -4.07
CA ASP A 231 27.99 0.01 -5.27
C ASP A 231 29.05 -0.46 -6.27
N THR A 232 28.80 -1.61 -6.89
CA THR A 232 29.74 -2.32 -7.77
C THR A 232 28.98 -2.91 -8.96
N PRO A 233 29.68 -3.43 -9.99
CA PRO A 233 29.00 -4.16 -11.06
C PRO A 233 28.19 -5.39 -10.60
N LEU A 234 28.47 -5.90 -9.38
CA LEU A 234 27.72 -7.01 -8.77
C LEU A 234 26.61 -6.54 -7.86
N PHE A 235 26.74 -5.40 -7.20
CA PHE A 235 25.97 -4.99 -6.04
C PHE A 235 25.46 -3.56 -6.13
N ASP A 236 24.15 -3.41 -5.95
CA ASP A 236 23.43 -2.15 -5.84
C ASP A 236 22.60 -2.18 -4.56
N LYS A 237 22.91 -1.30 -3.61
CA LYS A 237 22.24 -1.23 -2.30
C LYS A 237 20.76 -0.95 -2.42
N GLY A 238 20.36 -0.13 -3.39
CA GLY A 238 18.96 0.25 -3.60
C GLY A 238 18.11 -0.86 -4.22
N ARG A 239 18.75 -1.91 -4.74
CA ARG A 239 18.11 -3.02 -5.46
C ARG A 239 18.41 -4.38 -4.84
N THR A 240 18.96 -4.41 -3.65
CA THR A 240 19.31 -5.64 -2.93
C THR A 240 18.70 -5.64 -1.55
N LEU A 241 18.11 -6.75 -1.15
CA LEU A 241 17.66 -7.04 0.22
C LEU A 241 18.54 -8.15 0.80
N TYR A 242 19.02 -7.94 2.03
CA TYR A 242 19.77 -8.96 2.77
C TYR A 242 18.89 -10.17 3.03
N ASN A 243 19.43 -11.36 2.89
CA ASN A 243 18.77 -12.65 3.12
C ASN A 243 17.62 -13.00 2.15
N LEU A 244 17.43 -12.27 1.04
CA LEU A 244 16.32 -12.48 0.13
C LEU A 244 16.23 -13.93 -0.39
N HIS A 245 17.37 -14.58 -0.67
CA HIS A 245 17.43 -15.93 -1.23
C HIS A 245 16.90 -17.02 -0.26
N ARG A 246 17.02 -16.82 1.07
CA ARG A 246 16.43 -17.71 2.09
C ARG A 246 15.00 -17.30 2.43
N ALA A 247 14.76 -16.00 2.54
CA ALA A 247 13.46 -15.48 2.89
C ALA A 247 12.39 -15.76 1.81
N SER A 248 12.78 -15.77 0.53
CA SER A 248 11.83 -16.00 -0.57
C SER A 248 11.13 -17.38 -0.53
N PRO A 249 11.83 -18.52 -0.36
CA PRO A 249 11.13 -19.79 -0.16
C PRO A 249 10.37 -19.88 1.16
N ALA A 250 10.89 -19.28 2.24
CA ALA A 250 10.22 -19.26 3.54
C ALA A 250 8.92 -18.44 3.51
N SER A 251 8.91 -17.31 2.81
CA SER A 251 7.72 -16.47 2.67
C SER A 251 6.59 -17.15 1.89
N ARG A 252 6.90 -18.03 0.93
CA ARG A 252 5.88 -18.82 0.21
C ARG A 252 5.17 -19.82 1.14
N GLN A 253 5.87 -20.31 2.16
CA GLN A 253 5.30 -21.24 3.15
C GLN A 253 4.51 -20.49 4.23
N SER A 254 5.05 -19.36 4.72
CA SER A 254 4.42 -18.57 5.78
C SER A 254 3.34 -17.60 5.29
N GLY A 255 3.30 -17.29 3.99
CA GLY A 255 2.45 -16.22 3.42
C GLY A 255 2.86 -14.82 3.87
N ARG A 256 4.07 -14.65 4.45
CA ARG A 256 4.55 -13.42 5.07
C ARG A 256 6.00 -13.13 4.67
N VAL A 257 6.38 -11.86 4.66
CA VAL A 257 7.78 -11.41 4.68
C VAL A 257 7.92 -10.32 5.72
N VAL A 258 8.94 -10.43 6.57
CA VAL A 258 9.24 -9.46 7.64
C VAL A 258 10.44 -8.62 7.21
N VAL A 259 10.29 -7.31 7.21
CA VAL A 259 11.35 -6.35 6.88
C VAL A 259 11.84 -5.71 8.17
N VAL A 260 13.11 -5.88 8.50
CA VAL A 260 13.76 -5.29 9.67
C VAL A 260 14.86 -4.32 9.26
N GLU A 261 15.47 -3.58 10.20
CA GLU A 261 16.43 -2.52 9.88
C GLU A 261 17.81 -3.03 9.49
N GLY A 262 18.28 -4.10 10.11
CA GLY A 262 19.65 -4.55 9.98
C GLY A 262 19.86 -6.06 9.80
N TYR A 263 21.10 -6.42 9.44
CA TYR A 263 21.43 -7.85 9.22
C TYR A 263 21.37 -8.65 10.51
N MET A 264 21.73 -8.05 11.66
CA MET A 264 21.76 -8.77 12.93
C MET A 264 20.35 -9.16 13.36
N ASP A 265 19.38 -8.29 13.08
CA ASP A 265 17.96 -8.56 13.36
C ASP A 265 17.45 -9.71 12.49
N VAL A 266 17.83 -9.73 11.20
CA VAL A 266 17.53 -10.87 10.32
C VAL A 266 18.12 -12.17 10.87
N VAL A 267 19.39 -12.14 11.32
CA VAL A 267 20.08 -13.33 11.85
C VAL A 267 19.43 -13.78 13.16
N ALA A 268 19.07 -12.85 14.06
CA ALA A 268 18.40 -13.16 15.32
C ALA A 268 17.01 -13.77 15.09
N LEU A 269 16.23 -13.19 14.16
CA LEU A 269 14.93 -13.72 13.75
C LEU A 269 15.06 -15.13 13.17
N ALA A 270 16.00 -15.34 12.25
CA ALA A 270 16.23 -16.66 11.65
C ALA A 270 16.62 -17.70 12.70
N GLN A 271 17.50 -17.35 13.64
CA GLN A 271 17.88 -18.23 14.77
C GLN A 271 16.68 -18.57 15.67
N ALA A 272 15.69 -17.67 15.77
CA ALA A 272 14.46 -17.87 16.51
C ALA A 272 13.37 -18.59 15.70
N GLY A 273 13.65 -19.00 14.45
CA GLY A 273 12.73 -19.73 13.59
C GLY A 273 11.92 -18.88 12.59
N PHE A 274 12.19 -17.57 12.49
CA PHE A 274 11.58 -16.67 11.52
C PHE A 274 12.49 -16.52 10.30
N HIS A 275 12.38 -17.46 9.36
CA HIS A 275 13.26 -17.51 8.17
C HIS A 275 12.81 -16.57 7.03
N ASP A 276 11.65 -15.94 7.16
CA ASP A 276 11.03 -15.03 6.20
C ASP A 276 11.44 -13.55 6.40
N ALA A 277 12.54 -13.31 7.14
CA ALA A 277 13.03 -11.97 7.43
C ALA A 277 14.07 -11.48 6.41
N VAL A 278 13.97 -10.19 6.02
CA VAL A 278 14.91 -9.48 5.15
C VAL A 278 15.23 -8.10 5.71
N ALA A 279 16.33 -7.49 5.24
CA ALA A 279 16.67 -6.12 5.62
C ALA A 279 17.22 -5.31 4.43
N PRO A 280 17.01 -3.99 4.39
CA PRO A 280 17.75 -3.08 3.52
C PRO A 280 19.22 -2.98 3.99
N LEU A 281 20.08 -2.45 3.14
CA LEU A 281 21.54 -2.50 3.33
C LEU A 281 22.14 -1.16 3.78
N GLY A 282 21.68 -0.65 4.91
CA GLY A 282 22.15 0.62 5.49
C GLY A 282 21.61 1.85 4.78
N THR A 283 20.52 1.69 4.04
CA THR A 283 19.74 2.74 3.42
C THR A 283 18.27 2.57 3.80
N ALA A 284 17.50 3.65 3.75
CA ALA A 284 16.06 3.50 3.89
C ALA A 284 15.49 2.66 2.73
N LEU A 285 14.46 1.86 3.02
CA LEU A 285 13.79 0.99 2.05
C LEU A 285 13.42 1.77 0.77
N THR A 286 13.87 1.30 -0.38
CA THR A 286 13.65 1.95 -1.68
C THR A 286 12.37 1.47 -2.36
N GLU A 287 11.89 2.22 -3.37
CA GLU A 287 10.75 1.83 -4.20
C GLU A 287 10.98 0.48 -4.90
N THR A 288 12.18 0.27 -5.46
CA THR A 288 12.55 -1.01 -6.08
C THR A 288 12.52 -2.16 -5.08
N GLN A 289 12.97 -1.94 -3.84
CA GLN A 289 12.91 -2.94 -2.78
C GLN A 289 11.46 -3.23 -2.35
N LEU A 290 10.59 -2.21 -2.29
CA LEU A 290 9.15 -2.39 -2.07
C LEU A 290 8.50 -3.25 -3.16
N GLU A 291 8.81 -2.97 -4.43
CA GLU A 291 8.34 -3.81 -5.54
C GLU A 291 8.83 -5.26 -5.44
N MET A 292 10.08 -5.46 -4.99
CA MET A 292 10.61 -6.83 -4.77
C MET A 292 9.83 -7.56 -3.68
N LEU A 293 9.48 -6.88 -2.58
CA LEU A 293 8.67 -7.43 -1.49
C LEU A 293 7.26 -7.79 -1.95
N TRP A 294 6.61 -6.93 -2.73
CA TRP A 294 5.28 -7.19 -3.30
C TRP A 294 5.23 -8.32 -4.34
N ARG A 295 6.39 -8.73 -4.89
CA ARG A 295 6.48 -9.96 -5.69
C ARG A 295 6.49 -11.23 -4.85
N MET A 296 6.77 -11.09 -3.55
CA MET A 296 6.79 -12.22 -2.60
C MET A 296 5.44 -12.38 -1.92
N VAL A 297 4.87 -11.29 -1.40
CA VAL A 297 3.60 -11.25 -0.67
C VAL A 297 2.86 -9.94 -0.95
N GLU A 298 1.53 -9.95 -0.87
CA GLU A 298 0.69 -8.76 -1.12
C GLU A 298 0.88 -7.67 -0.04
N VAL A 299 1.10 -8.07 1.22
CA VAL A 299 1.22 -7.16 2.37
C VAL A 299 2.47 -7.51 3.18
N PRO A 300 3.66 -7.01 2.81
CA PRO A 300 4.87 -7.12 3.62
C PRO A 300 4.70 -6.49 5.01
N VAL A 301 5.33 -7.09 6.02
CA VAL A 301 5.33 -6.60 7.40
C VAL A 301 6.62 -5.84 7.69
N LEU A 302 6.53 -4.53 7.96
CA LEU A 302 7.65 -3.72 8.42
C LEU A 302 7.75 -3.83 9.95
N CYS A 303 8.87 -4.35 10.44
CA CYS A 303 9.15 -4.51 11.86
C CYS A 303 10.43 -3.74 12.19
N PHE A 304 10.28 -2.47 12.52
CA PHE A 304 11.39 -1.57 12.83
C PHE A 304 11.53 -1.37 14.34
N ASP A 305 12.69 -0.84 14.74
CA ASP A 305 13.03 -0.63 16.14
C ASP A 305 11.99 0.21 16.89
N GLY A 306 11.77 -0.07 18.16
CA GLY A 306 10.77 0.60 18.99
C GLY A 306 11.13 2.03 19.40
N ASP A 307 12.19 2.62 18.85
CA ASP A 307 12.68 3.95 19.13
C ASP A 307 12.18 5.00 18.11
N LYS A 308 12.56 6.29 18.34
CA LYS A 308 12.22 7.39 17.42
C LYS A 308 12.88 7.26 16.04
N ALA A 309 13.98 6.55 15.92
CA ALA A 309 14.66 6.36 14.63
C ALA A 309 13.90 5.34 13.78
N GLY A 310 13.47 4.22 14.38
CA GLY A 310 12.61 3.22 13.74
C GLY A 310 11.25 3.79 13.34
N GLU A 311 10.64 4.65 14.20
CA GLU A 311 9.40 5.34 13.83
C GLU A 311 9.57 6.22 12.58
N ARG A 312 10.64 7.01 12.53
CA ARG A 312 10.97 7.81 11.34
C ARG A 312 11.28 6.93 10.12
N ALA A 313 11.89 5.76 10.32
CA ALA A 313 12.16 4.81 9.24
C ALA A 313 10.85 4.23 8.68
N ALA A 314 9.90 3.87 9.55
CA ALA A 314 8.57 3.42 9.17
C ALA A 314 7.81 4.49 8.36
N MET A 315 7.78 5.74 8.84
CA MET A 315 7.11 6.83 8.13
C MET A 315 7.75 7.13 6.76
N ARG A 316 9.09 7.05 6.65
CA ARG A 316 9.75 7.17 5.33
C ARG A 316 9.39 6.01 4.39
N ALA A 317 9.29 4.78 4.89
CA ALA A 317 8.88 3.64 4.09
C ALA A 317 7.42 3.77 3.63
N ILE A 318 6.52 4.21 4.52
CA ILE A 318 5.12 4.51 4.20
C ILE A 318 5.05 5.58 3.10
N GLY A 319 5.76 6.71 3.25
CA GLY A 319 5.75 7.79 2.25
C GLY A 319 6.23 7.34 0.87
N ARG A 320 7.18 6.40 0.79
CA ARG A 320 7.63 5.80 -0.48
C ARG A 320 6.65 4.76 -1.04
N ALA A 321 5.90 4.09 -0.19
CA ALA A 321 4.93 3.09 -0.62
C ALA A 321 3.64 3.71 -1.15
N LEU A 322 3.21 4.85 -0.60
CA LEU A 322 1.93 5.49 -0.95
C LEU A 322 1.72 5.70 -2.46
N PRO A 323 2.69 6.24 -3.24
CA PRO A 323 2.54 6.39 -4.69
C PRO A 323 2.35 5.05 -5.42
N LEU A 324 2.94 3.98 -4.89
CA LEU A 324 3.02 2.67 -5.53
C LEU A 324 1.89 1.72 -5.13
N LEU A 325 0.95 2.17 -4.28
CA LEU A 325 -0.18 1.35 -3.84
C LEU A 325 -1.05 0.93 -5.03
N ALA A 326 -1.43 -0.34 -5.04
CA ALA A 326 -2.31 -0.93 -6.03
C ALA A 326 -3.32 -1.86 -5.33
N PRO A 327 -4.42 -2.26 -5.97
CA PRO A 327 -5.31 -3.28 -5.41
C PRO A 327 -4.52 -4.51 -4.94
N MET A 328 -4.79 -4.98 -3.75
CA MET A 328 -4.11 -6.08 -3.03
C MET A 328 -2.66 -5.78 -2.59
N ARG A 329 -2.06 -4.63 -2.93
CA ARG A 329 -0.72 -4.23 -2.49
C ARG A 329 -0.80 -3.19 -1.39
N SER A 330 -0.30 -3.53 -0.21
CA SER A 330 -0.21 -2.62 0.93
C SER A 330 1.05 -2.93 1.75
N LEU A 331 1.16 -2.32 2.91
CA LEU A 331 2.13 -2.65 3.95
C LEU A 331 1.41 -2.82 5.29
N SER A 332 1.99 -3.60 6.17
CA SER A 332 1.62 -3.64 7.56
C SER A 332 2.83 -3.33 8.45
N ILE A 333 2.60 -2.76 9.60
CA ILE A 333 3.63 -2.24 10.47
C ILE A 333 3.52 -2.88 11.86
N VAL A 334 4.63 -3.45 12.32
CA VAL A 334 4.81 -3.90 13.70
C VAL A 334 5.68 -2.88 14.42
N ARG A 335 5.21 -2.38 15.53
CA ARG A 335 5.97 -1.50 16.42
C ARG A 335 6.48 -2.30 17.60
N LEU A 336 7.78 -2.35 17.77
CA LEU A 336 8.40 -3.03 18.90
C LEU A 336 8.23 -2.19 20.19
N PRO A 337 8.10 -2.82 21.36
CA PRO A 337 7.93 -2.12 22.62
C PRO A 337 9.24 -1.46 23.10
N GLY A 338 9.11 -0.31 23.78
CA GLY A 338 10.12 0.21 24.69
C GLY A 338 11.52 0.51 24.12
N GLY A 339 11.68 0.76 22.83
CA GLY A 339 12.98 1.04 22.22
C GLY A 339 13.82 -0.21 21.93
N MET A 340 13.23 -1.41 22.03
CA MET A 340 13.86 -2.69 21.69
C MET A 340 14.03 -2.83 20.19
N ASP A 341 15.07 -3.56 19.79
CA ASP A 341 15.19 -4.16 18.46
C ASP A 341 14.66 -5.62 18.45
N PRO A 342 14.52 -6.28 17.29
CA PRO A 342 14.07 -7.68 17.23
C PRO A 342 14.94 -8.66 18.00
N ASP A 343 16.26 -8.47 18.05
CA ASP A 343 17.23 -9.28 18.79
C ASP A 343 16.98 -9.14 20.30
N ASP A 344 16.79 -7.92 20.79
CA ASP A 344 16.51 -7.63 22.20
C ASP A 344 15.17 -8.24 22.63
N LEU A 345 14.12 -8.06 21.84
CA LEU A 345 12.81 -8.64 22.14
C LEU A 345 12.85 -10.17 22.28
N ILE A 346 13.54 -10.84 21.34
CA ILE A 346 13.68 -12.30 21.37
C ILE A 346 14.48 -12.77 22.59
N LYS A 347 15.54 -12.06 22.95
CA LYS A 347 16.37 -12.38 24.11
C LYS A 347 15.63 -12.21 25.43
N GLU A 348 14.87 -11.13 25.58
CA GLU A 348 14.19 -10.79 26.83
C GLU A 348 12.86 -11.53 27.00
N GLN A 349 12.08 -11.68 25.93
CA GLN A 349 10.71 -12.18 26.00
C GLN A 349 10.48 -13.46 25.18
N GLY A 350 11.47 -13.92 24.45
CA GLY A 350 11.42 -15.14 23.65
C GLY A 350 10.68 -14.99 22.32
N ALA A 351 10.80 -16.02 21.47
CA ALA A 351 10.18 -16.06 20.14
C ALA A 351 8.64 -15.92 20.17
N GLY A 352 7.98 -16.35 21.25
CA GLY A 352 6.54 -16.23 21.43
C GLY A 352 6.02 -14.78 21.46
N ALA A 353 6.81 -13.84 21.99
CA ALA A 353 6.47 -12.41 21.99
C ALA A 353 6.49 -11.86 20.55
N MET A 354 7.52 -12.20 19.78
CA MET A 354 7.62 -11.82 18.36
C MET A 354 6.47 -12.42 17.54
N THR A 355 6.10 -13.68 17.78
CA THR A 355 4.95 -14.33 17.11
C THR A 355 3.66 -13.56 17.36
N LYS A 356 3.39 -13.12 18.59
CA LYS A 356 2.19 -12.33 18.91
C LYS A 356 2.18 -10.98 18.19
N LEU A 357 3.29 -10.26 18.16
CA LEU A 357 3.40 -8.97 17.48
C LEU A 357 3.21 -9.12 15.96
N LEU A 358 3.77 -10.17 15.37
CA LEU A 358 3.64 -10.45 13.94
C LEU A 358 2.23 -10.97 13.56
N ALA A 359 1.43 -11.44 14.52
CA ALA A 359 0.05 -11.87 14.28
C ALA A 359 -0.94 -10.69 14.18
N GLU A 360 -0.63 -9.56 14.82
CA GLU A 360 -1.51 -8.38 14.89
C GLU A 360 -0.78 -7.10 14.42
N PRO A 361 -0.27 -7.07 13.18
CA PRO A 361 0.38 -5.89 12.65
C PRO A 361 -0.66 -4.78 12.37
N LYS A 362 -0.27 -3.52 12.55
CA LYS A 362 -1.10 -2.38 12.18
C LYS A 362 -1.15 -2.23 10.66
N SER A 363 -2.30 -1.80 10.13
CA SER A 363 -2.40 -1.44 8.72
C SER A 363 -1.54 -0.19 8.39
N LEU A 364 -1.18 -0.04 7.11
CA LEU A 364 -0.48 1.16 6.63
C LEU A 364 -1.25 2.44 7.00
N LEU A 365 -2.56 2.43 6.84
CA LEU A 365 -3.43 3.56 7.14
C LEU A 365 -3.44 3.90 8.64
N ASP A 366 -3.49 2.88 9.52
CA ASP A 366 -3.41 3.08 10.98
C ASP A 366 -2.07 3.67 11.39
N ALA A 367 -0.98 3.12 10.85
CA ALA A 367 0.36 3.59 11.13
C ALA A 367 0.59 5.03 10.63
N LEU A 368 0.08 5.37 9.45
CA LEU A 368 0.12 6.74 8.92
C LEU A 368 -0.66 7.71 9.81
N TRP A 369 -1.88 7.34 10.19
CA TRP A 369 -2.71 8.15 11.07
C TRP A 369 -2.04 8.42 12.42
N GLU A 370 -1.56 7.37 13.09
CA GLU A 370 -0.91 7.48 14.39
C GLU A 370 0.40 8.27 14.29
N GLY A 371 1.25 7.99 13.29
CA GLY A 371 2.51 8.67 13.09
C GLY A 371 2.34 10.18 12.89
N GLU A 372 1.37 10.61 12.07
CA GLU A 372 1.10 12.03 11.84
C GLU A 372 0.39 12.71 13.03
N ARG A 373 -0.52 12.00 13.71
CA ARG A 373 -1.19 12.50 14.90
C ARG A 373 -0.21 12.75 16.04
N ASP A 374 0.74 11.83 16.25
CA ASP A 374 1.66 11.86 17.38
C ASP A 374 2.95 12.66 17.09
N ALA A 375 3.16 13.07 15.83
CA ALA A 375 4.34 13.83 15.41
C ALA A 375 4.47 15.21 16.08
N GLN A 376 3.37 15.86 16.43
CA GLN A 376 3.34 17.20 17.03
C GLN A 376 2.20 17.35 18.02
N PRO A 377 2.35 18.21 19.07
CA PRO A 377 1.26 18.56 19.97
C PRO A 377 0.07 19.19 19.22
N LEU A 378 -1.14 18.70 19.46
CA LEU A 378 -2.37 19.11 18.75
C LEU A 378 -3.30 19.93 19.66
N GLY A 379 -2.75 20.81 20.48
CA GLY A 379 -3.50 21.59 21.46
C GLY A 379 -4.26 22.79 20.91
N SER A 380 -3.95 23.28 19.68
CA SER A 380 -4.61 24.42 19.07
C SER A 380 -5.38 24.06 17.79
N PRO A 381 -6.36 24.87 17.37
CA PRO A 381 -7.05 24.69 16.10
C PRO A 381 -6.10 24.69 14.89
N GLU A 382 -5.07 25.55 14.91
CA GLU A 382 -4.06 25.64 13.85
C GLU A 382 -3.22 24.37 13.76
N ALA A 383 -2.84 23.80 14.92
CA ALA A 383 -2.11 22.54 14.98
C ALA A 383 -2.94 21.37 14.41
N LYS A 384 -4.25 21.34 14.73
CA LYS A 384 -5.19 20.36 14.15
C LYS A 384 -5.36 20.56 12.64
N ALA A 385 -5.48 21.81 12.17
CA ALA A 385 -5.52 22.12 10.75
C ALA A 385 -4.23 21.65 10.04
N GLY A 386 -3.07 21.85 10.69
CA GLY A 386 -1.78 21.35 10.22
C GLY A 386 -1.73 19.81 10.08
N LEU A 387 -2.29 19.07 11.05
CA LEU A 387 -2.43 17.61 10.93
C LEU A 387 -3.25 17.23 9.69
N LYS A 388 -4.42 17.86 9.50
CA LYS A 388 -5.24 17.59 8.31
C LYS A 388 -4.48 17.83 7.02
N ALA A 389 -3.74 18.96 6.94
CA ALA A 389 -2.96 19.29 5.76
C ALA A 389 -1.87 18.24 5.47
N ARG A 390 -1.13 17.76 6.49
CA ARG A 390 -0.12 16.71 6.32
C ARG A 390 -0.73 15.39 5.85
N LEU A 391 -1.85 14.97 6.47
CA LEU A 391 -2.56 13.76 6.04
C LEU A 391 -3.00 13.85 4.57
N MET A 392 -3.55 14.99 4.15
CA MET A 392 -3.98 15.18 2.76
C MET A 392 -2.78 15.22 1.81
N ALA A 393 -1.65 15.81 2.21
CA ALA A 393 -0.43 15.77 1.42
C ALA A 393 0.05 14.34 1.15
N HIS A 394 -0.03 13.44 2.13
CA HIS A 394 0.24 12.01 1.92
C HIS A 394 -0.76 11.37 0.95
N VAL A 395 -2.04 11.63 1.11
CA VAL A 395 -3.09 11.10 0.22
C VAL A 395 -2.89 11.53 -1.23
N ASP A 396 -2.47 12.79 -1.44
CA ASP A 396 -2.26 13.34 -2.77
C ASP A 396 -1.11 12.67 -3.54
N THR A 397 -0.18 11.99 -2.85
CA THR A 397 0.88 11.21 -3.49
C THR A 397 0.40 9.87 -4.07
N ILE A 398 -0.78 9.37 -3.68
CA ILE A 398 -1.30 8.08 -4.14
C ILE A 398 -1.73 8.19 -5.61
N GLU A 399 -1.09 7.41 -6.50
CA GLU A 399 -1.37 7.47 -7.94
C GLU A 399 -2.69 6.79 -8.32
N ASN A 400 -3.03 5.66 -7.68
CA ASN A 400 -4.28 4.96 -7.91
C ASN A 400 -5.47 5.75 -7.35
N LYS A 401 -6.37 6.21 -8.23
CA LYS A 401 -7.46 7.13 -7.87
C LYS A 401 -8.50 6.52 -6.94
N ASP A 402 -8.78 5.23 -7.05
CA ASP A 402 -9.74 4.55 -6.18
C ASP A 402 -9.19 4.43 -4.76
N ILE A 403 -7.92 4.01 -4.63
CA ILE A 403 -7.23 3.93 -3.35
C ILE A 403 -7.09 5.34 -2.74
N GLN A 404 -6.73 6.34 -3.53
CA GLN A 404 -6.63 7.73 -3.10
C GLN A 404 -7.95 8.22 -2.50
N ALA A 405 -9.08 7.95 -3.16
CA ALA A 405 -10.41 8.34 -2.70
C ALA A 405 -10.78 7.65 -1.36
N LEU A 406 -10.49 6.34 -1.24
CA LEU A 406 -10.75 5.57 -0.02
C LEU A 406 -9.89 6.06 1.15
N TYR A 407 -8.59 6.29 0.94
CA TYR A 407 -7.69 6.83 1.98
C TYR A 407 -8.12 8.24 2.41
N ARG A 408 -8.51 9.09 1.47
CA ARG A 408 -9.01 10.44 1.76
C ARG A 408 -10.22 10.40 2.67
N ARG A 409 -11.20 9.57 2.34
CA ARG A 409 -12.43 9.42 3.13
C ARG A 409 -12.10 8.93 4.54
N GLU A 410 -11.40 7.82 4.66
CA GLU A 410 -11.10 7.20 5.93
C GLU A 410 -10.29 8.11 6.87
N LEU A 411 -9.26 8.82 6.33
CA LEU A 411 -8.46 9.75 7.13
C LEU A 411 -9.24 11.01 7.54
N LEU A 412 -10.16 11.49 6.71
CA LEU A 412 -11.04 12.61 7.07
C LEU A 412 -12.05 12.21 8.16
N ASP A 413 -12.60 11.02 8.09
CA ASP A 413 -13.52 10.49 9.11
C ASP A 413 -12.79 10.35 10.47
N ARG A 414 -11.58 9.78 10.47
CA ARG A 414 -10.72 9.69 11.67
C ARG A 414 -10.35 11.08 12.21
N PHE A 415 -9.98 11.99 11.32
CA PHE A 415 -9.67 13.37 11.73
C PHE A 415 -10.89 14.05 12.35
N SER A 416 -12.07 13.89 11.78
CA SER A 416 -13.32 14.47 12.28
C SER A 416 -13.65 13.92 13.67
N ALA A 417 -13.56 12.61 13.86
CA ALA A 417 -13.78 11.97 15.16
C ALA A 417 -12.77 12.45 16.22
N PHE A 418 -11.51 12.66 15.84
CA PHE A 418 -10.46 13.16 16.72
C PHE A 418 -10.59 14.66 17.02
N ALA A 419 -10.83 15.49 16.01
CA ALA A 419 -10.85 16.95 16.13
C ALA A 419 -12.11 17.45 16.83
N PHE A 420 -13.22 16.73 16.65
CA PHE A 420 -14.56 17.04 17.18
C PHE A 420 -15.13 15.85 17.95
N PRO A 421 -14.50 15.44 19.09
CA PRO A 421 -15.00 14.31 19.85
C PRO A 421 -16.43 14.61 20.34
N ARG A 422 -17.36 13.70 20.07
CA ARG A 422 -18.69 13.74 20.67
C ARG A 422 -18.49 13.77 22.19
N ARG A 423 -18.98 14.79 22.85
CA ARG A 423 -19.01 14.84 24.32
C ARG A 423 -19.98 13.76 24.80
N GLU A 424 -19.46 12.61 25.20
CA GLU A 424 -20.24 11.66 25.99
C GLU A 424 -20.57 12.33 27.32
N PHE A 425 -21.82 12.59 27.55
CA PHE A 425 -22.33 12.97 28.88
C PHE A 425 -22.16 11.74 29.78
N ARG A 426 -21.04 11.69 30.47
CA ARG A 426 -20.83 10.74 31.56
C ARG A 426 -21.81 11.07 32.66
N ALA A 427 -22.87 10.27 32.84
CA ALA A 427 -23.72 10.30 34.02
C ALA A 427 -22.83 9.99 35.24
N GLN A 428 -22.39 11.00 35.93
CA GLN A 428 -21.75 10.83 37.24
C GLN A 428 -22.84 10.43 38.24
N SER A 429 -22.86 9.14 38.59
CA SER A 429 -23.51 8.68 39.81
C SER A 429 -22.66 9.14 41.01
N GLY A 430 -23.00 10.25 41.57
CA GLY A 430 -22.40 10.81 42.78
C GLY A 430 -23.45 11.52 43.59
N ASN A 431 -23.90 10.86 44.65
CA ASN A 431 -24.86 11.30 45.64
C ASN A 431 -24.30 12.50 46.42
N ALA A 432 -24.77 13.72 46.16
CA ALA A 432 -24.72 14.84 47.10
C ALA A 432 -25.76 15.87 46.68
N GLY A 433 -26.73 16.08 47.56
CA GLY A 433 -27.89 16.93 47.35
C GLY A 433 -27.55 18.37 47.00
N TRP A 434 -28.06 18.79 45.85
CA TRP A 434 -28.39 20.19 45.56
C TRP A 434 -29.67 20.24 44.73
N GLN A 435 -30.56 21.08 45.14
CA GLN A 435 -31.90 21.22 44.63
C GLN A 435 -31.96 21.59 43.15
N ASN A 436 -32.69 20.80 42.43
CA ASN A 436 -33.60 21.11 41.32
C ASN A 436 -33.32 22.38 40.49
N ARG A 437 -32.53 22.26 39.39
CA ARG A 437 -32.81 22.95 38.15
C ARG A 437 -32.64 21.91 37.03
N LYS A 438 -33.74 21.30 36.63
CA LYS A 438 -33.87 20.54 35.40
C LYS A 438 -33.60 21.51 34.24
N SER A 439 -32.40 21.51 33.68
CA SER A 439 -32.22 21.96 32.31
C SER A 439 -32.85 20.88 31.43
N ALA A 440 -34.01 21.16 30.88
CA ALA A 440 -34.64 20.37 29.84
C ALA A 440 -33.65 20.20 28.68
N PRO A 441 -33.67 19.05 27.96
CA PRO A 441 -32.93 18.90 26.71
C PRO A 441 -33.24 20.11 25.81
N ARG A 442 -32.21 20.71 25.23
CA ARG A 442 -32.39 21.82 24.29
C ARG A 442 -33.04 21.27 23.04
N GLY A 443 -34.36 21.51 22.89
CA GLY A 443 -35.07 21.33 21.65
C GLY A 443 -34.53 22.25 20.54
N LEU A 444 -34.95 22.03 19.30
CA LEU A 444 -34.62 22.87 18.16
C LEU A 444 -34.82 24.36 18.51
N SER A 445 -33.82 25.18 18.22
CA SER A 445 -33.87 26.60 18.58
C SER A 445 -35.03 27.33 17.88
N GLN A 446 -35.59 28.36 18.54
CA GLN A 446 -36.68 29.18 17.95
C GLN A 446 -36.22 29.85 16.65
N GLU A 447 -34.93 30.16 16.55
CA GLU A 447 -34.31 30.77 15.37
C GLU A 447 -34.23 29.77 14.22
N ALA A 448 -33.84 28.53 14.49
CA ALA A 448 -33.84 27.46 13.48
C ALA A 448 -35.25 27.12 12.97
N LYS A 449 -36.25 27.06 13.87
CA LYS A 449 -37.66 26.87 13.49
C LYS A 449 -38.17 27.99 12.58
N ALA A 450 -37.85 29.24 12.90
CA ALA A 450 -38.21 30.40 12.09
C ALA A 450 -37.52 30.39 10.72
N THR A 451 -36.25 30.01 10.68
CA THR A 451 -35.44 29.92 9.45
C THR A 451 -35.98 28.83 8.52
N LEU A 452 -36.28 27.64 9.04
CA LEU A 452 -36.89 26.55 8.25
C LEU A 452 -38.30 26.97 7.73
N GLY A 453 -39.14 27.56 8.60
CA GLY A 453 -40.46 28.07 8.21
C GLY A 453 -40.37 29.10 7.07
N LYS A 454 -39.42 30.04 7.17
CA LYS A 454 -39.19 31.05 6.12
C LYS A 454 -38.66 30.42 4.80
N ALA A 455 -37.76 29.45 4.92
CA ALA A 455 -37.21 28.76 3.73
C ALA A 455 -38.28 27.93 3.00
N MET A 456 -39.21 27.31 3.73
CA MET A 456 -40.34 26.55 3.14
C MET A 456 -41.44 27.43 2.56
N SER A 457 -41.66 28.65 3.07
CA SER A 457 -42.76 29.56 2.67
C SER A 457 -42.43 30.48 1.50
N GLY A 458 -41.26 30.26 0.81
CA GLY A 458 -40.79 31.07 -0.33
C GLY A 458 -41.91 31.29 -1.38
N GLY A 459 -42.20 32.56 -1.69
CA GLY A 459 -43.31 33.01 -2.50
C GLY A 459 -43.37 32.44 -3.92
N GLN A 460 -44.33 32.84 -4.73
CA GLN A 460 -44.87 32.32 -6.04
C GLN A 460 -43.90 31.65 -7.04
N ARG A 461 -42.62 31.52 -6.75
CA ARG A 461 -41.61 30.65 -7.37
C ARG A 461 -40.93 29.81 -6.28
N ALA A 462 -41.71 28.87 -5.68
CA ALA A 462 -41.09 27.87 -4.80
C ALA A 462 -39.91 27.22 -5.56
N SER A 463 -38.71 27.64 -5.21
CA SER A 463 -37.51 27.05 -5.78
C SER A 463 -37.45 25.57 -5.40
N LEU A 464 -36.83 24.73 -6.20
CA LEU A 464 -36.63 23.31 -5.84
C LEU A 464 -35.99 23.18 -4.47
N LEU A 465 -35.12 24.11 -4.07
CA LEU A 465 -34.51 24.20 -2.76
C LEU A 465 -35.56 24.27 -1.63
N SER A 466 -36.56 25.16 -1.75
CA SER A 466 -37.65 25.26 -0.75
C SER A 466 -38.45 23.97 -0.64
N SER A 467 -38.68 23.29 -1.76
CA SER A 467 -39.38 22.00 -1.81
C SER A 467 -38.55 20.88 -1.17
N VAL A 468 -37.24 20.86 -1.40
CA VAL A 468 -36.33 19.89 -0.78
C VAL A 468 -36.21 20.12 0.72
N ILE A 469 -36.10 21.37 1.20
CA ILE A 469 -36.13 21.70 2.62
C ILE A 469 -37.44 21.19 3.26
N ALA A 470 -38.57 21.42 2.61
CA ALA A 470 -39.87 20.92 3.08
C ALA A 470 -39.93 19.36 3.10
N GLY A 471 -39.37 18.71 2.10
CA GLY A 471 -39.25 17.24 2.04
C GLY A 471 -38.36 16.69 3.18
N LEU A 472 -37.23 17.33 3.47
CA LEU A 472 -36.33 16.94 4.55
C LEU A 472 -36.93 17.20 5.95
N VAL A 473 -37.78 18.20 6.11
CA VAL A 473 -38.56 18.38 7.34
C VAL A 473 -39.63 17.31 7.47
N ARG A 474 -40.22 16.84 6.38
CA ARG A 474 -41.23 15.75 6.38
C ARG A 474 -40.62 14.37 6.59
N TYR A 475 -39.39 14.14 6.08
CA TYR A 475 -38.62 12.91 6.22
C TYR A 475 -37.25 13.22 6.88
N PRO A 476 -37.25 13.55 8.16
CA PRO A 476 -36.05 14.07 8.83
C PRO A 476 -34.93 13.03 8.98
N GLU A 477 -35.25 11.75 8.93
CA GLU A 477 -34.28 10.66 8.89
C GLU A 477 -33.36 10.72 7.65
N GLU A 478 -33.83 11.34 6.55
CA GLU A 478 -33.04 11.48 5.33
C GLU A 478 -32.00 12.62 5.42
N ILE A 479 -32.07 13.50 6.42
CA ILE A 479 -31.08 14.58 6.60
C ILE A 479 -29.70 14.00 6.86
N SER A 480 -29.60 13.02 7.76
CA SER A 480 -28.33 12.37 8.09
C SER A 480 -27.76 11.61 6.89
N SER A 481 -28.61 10.93 6.12
CA SER A 481 -28.22 10.19 4.91
C SER A 481 -27.67 11.11 3.80
N HIS A 482 -28.10 12.36 3.76
CA HIS A 482 -27.70 13.34 2.75
C HIS A 482 -26.80 14.48 3.28
N SER A 483 -26.25 14.33 4.50
CA SER A 483 -25.47 15.37 5.18
C SER A 483 -24.30 15.92 4.36
N GLU A 484 -23.59 15.07 3.60
CA GLU A 484 -22.48 15.49 2.74
C GLU A 484 -22.96 16.36 1.56
N ALA A 485 -24.03 15.95 0.90
CA ALA A 485 -24.60 16.72 -0.22
C ALA A 485 -25.14 18.08 0.24
N LEU A 486 -25.80 18.10 1.40
CA LEU A 486 -26.31 19.32 2.03
C LEU A 486 -25.16 20.25 2.45
N SER A 487 -24.10 19.72 3.06
CA SER A 487 -22.92 20.51 3.42
C SER A 487 -22.23 21.12 2.20
N ARG A 488 -22.12 20.39 1.09
CA ARG A 488 -21.60 20.92 -0.20
C ARG A 488 -22.51 22.02 -0.75
N LEU A 489 -23.82 21.85 -0.65
CA LEU A 489 -24.77 22.86 -1.10
C LEU A 489 -24.63 24.15 -0.26
N ALA A 490 -24.51 24.05 1.05
CA ALA A 490 -24.29 25.20 1.93
C ALA A 490 -22.97 25.94 1.65
N GLN A 491 -21.90 25.21 1.28
CA GLN A 491 -20.61 25.81 0.92
C GLN A 491 -20.65 26.57 -0.40
N ASN A 492 -21.44 26.11 -1.37
CA ASN A 492 -21.49 26.66 -2.72
C ASN A 492 -22.68 27.61 -2.96
N ASP A 493 -23.67 27.65 -2.07
CA ASP A 493 -24.82 28.58 -2.13
C ASP A 493 -25.04 29.26 -0.78
N PRO A 494 -24.56 30.49 -0.59
CA PRO A 494 -24.72 31.25 0.65
C PRO A 494 -26.18 31.50 1.04
N ASN A 495 -27.14 31.46 0.10
CA ASN A 495 -28.56 31.65 0.38
C ASN A 495 -29.18 30.36 0.98
N ALA A 496 -28.63 29.20 0.65
CA ALA A 496 -29.07 27.91 1.18
C ALA A 496 -28.48 27.63 2.58
N ALA A 497 -27.31 28.17 2.89
CA ALA A 497 -26.54 27.84 4.08
C ALA A 497 -27.33 27.94 5.40
N PRO A 498 -28.09 29.03 5.71
CA PRO A 498 -28.80 29.14 6.98
C PRO A 498 -29.91 28.08 7.17
N ALA A 499 -30.59 27.71 6.07
CA ALA A 499 -31.63 26.69 6.13
C ALA A 499 -31.03 25.28 6.29
N ILE A 500 -29.90 25.01 5.65
CA ILE A 500 -29.18 23.73 5.78
C ILE A 500 -28.58 23.58 7.17
N GLU A 501 -28.01 24.63 7.77
CA GLU A 501 -27.55 24.63 9.16
C GLU A 501 -28.68 24.29 10.12
N SER A 502 -29.87 24.89 9.90
CA SER A 502 -31.06 24.58 10.68
C SER A 502 -31.57 23.15 10.50
N LEU A 503 -31.43 22.55 9.30
CA LEU A 503 -31.72 21.13 9.07
C LEU A 503 -30.73 20.22 9.80
N MET A 504 -29.44 20.58 9.84
CA MET A 504 -28.44 19.82 10.59
C MET A 504 -28.70 19.88 12.11
N GLU A 505 -29.08 21.06 12.64
CA GLU A 505 -29.53 21.21 14.05
C GLU A 505 -30.77 20.35 14.35
N LEU A 506 -31.70 20.25 13.39
CA LEU A 506 -32.85 19.36 13.47
C LEU A 506 -32.43 17.89 13.55
N ALA A 507 -31.53 17.44 12.67
CA ALA A 507 -31.03 16.05 12.67
C ALA A 507 -30.33 15.69 13.99
N GLU A 508 -29.44 16.55 14.49
CA GLU A 508 -28.77 16.38 15.79
C GLU A 508 -29.77 16.30 16.97
N THR A 509 -30.82 17.11 16.92
CA THR A 509 -31.87 17.11 17.93
C THR A 509 -32.65 15.80 17.91
N LEU A 510 -32.99 15.28 16.73
CA LEU A 510 -33.74 14.05 16.54
C LEU A 510 -32.93 12.81 16.95
N ASP A 511 -31.66 12.76 16.60
CA ASP A 511 -30.73 11.69 17.01
C ASP A 511 -30.57 11.61 18.53
N SER A 512 -30.72 12.75 19.23
CA SER A 512 -30.58 12.83 20.69
C SER A 512 -31.86 12.45 21.49
N HIS A 513 -33.04 12.50 20.87
CA HIS A 513 -34.34 12.35 21.55
C HIS A 513 -35.07 11.03 21.26
N GLY A 514 -34.64 10.20 20.32
CA GLY A 514 -35.24 8.89 19.99
C GLY A 514 -36.75 8.98 19.70
N ALA A 515 -37.55 8.10 20.34
CA ALA A 515 -39.00 7.99 20.11
C ALA A 515 -39.85 9.26 20.44
N ASN A 516 -39.29 10.24 21.13
CA ASN A 516 -39.96 11.50 21.46
C ASN A 516 -39.70 12.63 20.47
N ALA A 517 -39.02 12.33 19.36
CA ALA A 517 -38.60 13.29 18.35
C ALA A 517 -39.77 14.06 17.66
N ILE A 518 -40.96 13.48 17.62
CA ILE A 518 -42.15 14.10 16.98
C ILE A 518 -42.56 15.40 17.69
N SER A 519 -42.29 15.54 19.00
CA SER A 519 -42.61 16.77 19.75
C SER A 519 -41.70 17.95 19.35
N GLU A 520 -40.51 17.70 18.81
CA GLU A 520 -39.55 18.72 18.40
C GLU A 520 -39.94 19.42 17.09
N LEU A 521 -40.70 18.74 16.27
CA LEU A 521 -41.28 19.33 15.04
C LEU A 521 -42.40 20.32 15.32
N GLN A 522 -42.91 20.36 16.60
CA GLN A 522 -43.93 21.35 17.00
C GLN A 522 -43.37 22.78 16.91
N GLY A 523 -44.07 23.62 16.16
CA GLY A 523 -43.68 25.01 15.90
C GLY A 523 -42.95 25.25 14.60
N ILE A 524 -42.61 24.19 13.82
CA ILE A 524 -42.25 24.34 12.41
C ILE A 524 -43.54 24.32 11.61
N PRO A 525 -43.77 25.27 10.67
CA PRO A 525 -44.95 25.24 9.78
C PRO A 525 -45.01 23.91 9.04
N ALA A 526 -46.21 23.38 8.85
CA ALA A 526 -46.37 22.17 8.04
C ALA A 526 -45.84 22.41 6.62
N PRO A 527 -45.07 21.43 6.03
CA PRO A 527 -44.62 21.55 4.65
C PRO A 527 -45.79 21.79 3.68
N PRO A 528 -45.68 22.74 2.75
CA PRO A 528 -46.76 23.01 1.80
C PRO A 528 -46.99 21.75 0.93
N GLU A 529 -48.24 21.40 0.78
CA GLU A 529 -48.64 20.35 -0.16
C GLU A 529 -48.26 20.70 -1.60
N ASN A 530 -47.59 19.80 -2.28
CA ASN A 530 -47.25 19.98 -3.69
C ASN A 530 -47.52 18.68 -4.43
N ASN A 531 -48.63 18.67 -5.19
CA ASN A 531 -49.04 17.52 -5.99
C ASN A 531 -48.06 17.16 -7.13
N LYS A 532 -47.00 17.96 -7.33
CA LYS A 532 -46.00 17.72 -8.39
C LYS A 532 -44.80 16.93 -7.91
N LEU A 533 -44.53 16.83 -6.60
CA LEU A 533 -43.39 16.16 -6.02
C LEU A 533 -43.88 15.05 -5.09
N ALA A 534 -43.42 13.82 -5.30
CA ALA A 534 -43.83 12.64 -4.55
C ALA A 534 -43.61 12.81 -3.04
N PHE A 535 -42.48 13.39 -2.65
CA PHE A 535 -42.11 13.60 -1.27
C PHE A 535 -42.92 14.72 -0.54
N LEU A 536 -43.70 15.52 -1.27
CA LEU A 536 -44.64 16.53 -0.72
C LEU A 536 -46.12 16.19 -0.94
N LYS A 537 -46.42 15.10 -1.65
CA LYS A 537 -47.78 14.65 -1.92
C LYS A 537 -48.29 13.73 -0.80
N GLU A 538 -49.52 13.91 -0.33
CA GLU A 538 -50.15 13.01 0.61
C GLU A 538 -50.47 11.64 -0.02
N GLY A 539 -50.26 10.57 0.72
CA GLY A 539 -50.60 9.22 0.27
C GLY A 539 -49.61 8.59 -0.73
N THR A 540 -48.46 9.22 -0.99
CA THR A 540 -47.38 8.60 -1.78
C THR A 540 -46.66 7.52 -0.96
N ASP A 541 -46.24 6.45 -1.65
CA ASP A 541 -45.40 5.43 -1.04
C ASP A 541 -44.11 6.02 -0.42
N PRO A 542 -43.80 5.73 0.84
CA PRO A 542 -42.62 6.31 1.50
C PRO A 542 -41.29 6.00 0.80
N GLY A 543 -41.18 4.83 0.13
CA GLY A 543 -39.99 4.45 -0.64
C GLY A 543 -39.82 5.37 -1.88
N GLU A 544 -40.88 5.55 -2.69
CA GLU A 544 -40.87 6.43 -3.84
C GLU A 544 -40.60 7.89 -3.44
N ALA A 545 -41.19 8.35 -2.34
CA ALA A 545 -40.96 9.69 -1.82
C ALA A 545 -39.50 9.95 -1.44
N ARG A 546 -38.84 8.98 -0.78
CA ARG A 546 -37.42 9.07 -0.38
C ARG A 546 -36.48 9.03 -1.57
N GLU A 547 -36.73 8.16 -2.54
CA GLU A 547 -35.93 8.10 -3.77
C GLU A 547 -35.98 9.43 -4.55
N GLU A 548 -37.18 9.99 -4.72
CA GLU A 548 -37.34 11.27 -5.38
C GLU A 548 -36.66 12.43 -4.61
N LEU A 549 -36.73 12.42 -3.29
CA LEU A 549 -36.07 13.40 -2.43
C LEU A 549 -34.54 13.29 -2.53
N ALA A 550 -33.99 12.08 -2.51
CA ALA A 550 -32.57 11.81 -2.67
C ALA A 550 -32.04 12.32 -4.03
N GLU A 551 -32.78 12.07 -5.12
CA GLU A 551 -32.44 12.60 -6.44
C GLU A 551 -32.45 14.13 -6.45
N ALA A 552 -33.45 14.77 -5.85
CA ALA A 552 -33.55 16.21 -5.77
C ALA A 552 -32.41 16.86 -4.97
N VAL A 553 -32.03 16.28 -3.83
CA VAL A 553 -30.88 16.72 -3.02
C VAL A 553 -29.58 16.62 -3.83
N SER A 554 -29.37 15.49 -4.50
CA SER A 554 -28.17 15.25 -5.31
C SER A 554 -28.03 16.28 -6.44
N LEU A 555 -29.10 16.56 -7.17
CA LEU A 555 -29.10 17.51 -8.29
C LEU A 555 -28.85 18.95 -7.81
N LEU A 556 -29.44 19.35 -6.66
CA LEU A 556 -29.23 20.67 -6.08
C LEU A 556 -27.78 20.87 -5.60
N ALA A 557 -27.15 19.84 -5.02
CA ALA A 557 -25.78 19.93 -4.55
C ALA A 557 -24.76 19.93 -5.72
N LEU A 558 -25.07 19.23 -6.82
CA LEU A 558 -24.15 19.06 -7.95
C LEU A 558 -24.02 20.32 -8.80
N LYS A 559 -25.11 21.09 -9.01
CA LYS A 559 -25.11 22.26 -9.87
C LYS A 559 -24.15 23.37 -9.41
N PRO A 560 -24.21 23.89 -8.17
CA PRO A 560 -23.29 24.92 -7.68
C PRO A 560 -21.83 24.44 -7.65
N ALA A 561 -21.61 23.15 -7.36
CA ALA A 561 -20.27 22.57 -7.38
C ALA A 561 -19.66 22.59 -8.80
N LEU A 562 -20.44 22.28 -9.84
CA LEU A 562 -20.00 22.36 -11.23
C LEU A 562 -19.78 23.81 -11.67
N GLU A 563 -20.61 24.75 -11.24
CA GLU A 563 -20.45 26.19 -11.52
C GLU A 563 -19.17 26.74 -10.87
N THR A 564 -18.87 26.35 -9.64
CA THR A 564 -17.64 26.71 -8.95
C THR A 564 -16.40 26.10 -9.63
N ALA A 565 -16.49 24.83 -10.03
CA ALA A 565 -15.41 24.17 -10.78
C ALA A 565 -15.16 24.85 -12.13
N MET A 566 -16.22 25.27 -12.82
CA MET A 566 -16.12 26.00 -14.09
C MET A 566 -15.48 27.38 -13.92
N ALA A 567 -15.78 28.10 -12.83
CA ALA A 567 -15.13 29.36 -12.51
C ALA A 567 -13.63 29.16 -12.20
N ALA A 568 -13.26 28.08 -11.53
CA ALA A 568 -11.86 27.74 -11.22
C ALA A 568 -11.05 27.40 -12.49
N THR A 569 -11.68 26.79 -13.53
CA THR A 569 -10.97 26.52 -14.80
C THR A 569 -10.69 27.81 -15.57
N ILE A 570 -11.53 28.84 -15.44
CA ILE A 570 -11.28 30.17 -16.06
C ILE A 570 -10.04 30.82 -15.43
N ALA A 571 -9.86 30.70 -14.11
CA ALA A 571 -8.70 31.26 -13.42
C ALA A 571 -7.37 30.57 -13.79
N ARG A 572 -7.41 29.34 -14.32
CA ARG A 572 -6.24 28.57 -14.77
C ARG A 572 -5.93 28.73 -16.27
N PHE A 573 -6.73 29.48 -16.99
CA PHE A 573 -6.62 29.59 -18.44
C PHE A 573 -5.30 30.21 -18.91
N ASP A 574 -4.69 31.09 -18.11
CA ASP A 574 -3.41 31.74 -18.42
C ASP A 574 -2.21 30.79 -18.24
N ASP A 575 -2.32 29.78 -17.34
CA ASP A 575 -1.24 28.85 -17.04
C ASP A 575 -1.29 27.56 -17.90
N ASP A 576 -2.50 27.07 -18.24
CA ASP A 576 -2.74 25.83 -19.02
C ASP A 576 -3.99 26.01 -19.93
N PRO A 577 -3.85 26.66 -21.10
CA PRO A 577 -4.99 26.95 -21.98
C PRO A 577 -5.68 25.70 -22.54
N GLU A 578 -4.89 24.68 -22.94
CA GLU A 578 -5.46 23.45 -23.56
C GLU A 578 -6.16 22.56 -22.53
N GLY A 579 -5.55 22.35 -21.37
CA GLY A 579 -6.17 21.58 -20.30
C GLY A 579 -7.39 22.27 -19.72
N ALA A 580 -7.34 23.59 -19.51
CA ALA A 580 -8.47 24.37 -19.02
C ALA A 580 -9.64 24.36 -20.02
N LEU A 581 -9.39 24.45 -21.32
CA LEU A 581 -10.43 24.38 -22.35
C LEU A 581 -11.11 23.00 -22.40
N ALA A 582 -10.31 21.93 -22.36
CA ALA A 582 -10.83 20.55 -22.36
C ALA A 582 -11.70 20.27 -21.11
N GLU A 583 -11.26 20.75 -19.95
CA GLU A 583 -12.00 20.63 -18.69
C GLU A 583 -13.29 21.48 -18.72
N GLN A 584 -13.24 22.67 -19.26
CA GLN A 584 -14.41 23.55 -19.44
C GLN A 584 -15.49 22.91 -20.31
N VAL A 585 -15.12 22.27 -21.42
CA VAL A 585 -16.06 21.55 -22.29
C VAL A 585 -16.77 20.45 -21.52
N ARG A 586 -16.01 19.61 -20.78
CA ARG A 586 -16.55 18.51 -19.96
C ARG A 586 -17.50 19.02 -18.85
N LEU A 587 -17.10 20.08 -18.16
CA LEU A 587 -17.93 20.68 -17.10
C LEU A 587 -19.22 21.29 -17.66
N ARG A 588 -19.15 21.92 -18.85
CA ARG A 588 -20.32 22.48 -19.53
C ARG A 588 -21.31 21.40 -19.97
N GLU A 589 -20.83 20.28 -20.50
CA GLU A 589 -21.69 19.13 -20.85
C GLU A 589 -22.35 18.54 -19.60
N ARG A 590 -21.61 18.39 -18.50
CA ARG A 590 -22.17 17.92 -17.22
C ARG A 590 -23.20 18.90 -16.65
N LEU A 591 -22.92 20.19 -16.70
CA LEU A 591 -23.85 21.22 -16.25
C LEU A 591 -25.13 21.20 -17.07
N HIS A 592 -25.02 21.06 -18.41
CA HIS A 592 -26.17 20.93 -19.30
C HIS A 592 -27.00 19.69 -18.95
N THR A 593 -26.38 18.57 -18.70
CA THR A 593 -27.05 17.33 -18.28
C THR A 593 -27.81 17.53 -16.95
N VAL A 594 -27.22 18.19 -15.98
CA VAL A 594 -27.85 18.50 -14.68
C VAL A 594 -29.04 19.45 -14.89
N ASP A 595 -28.89 20.50 -15.71
CA ASP A 595 -29.96 21.44 -16.01
C ASP A 595 -31.14 20.77 -16.73
N GLU A 596 -30.89 19.87 -17.68
CA GLU A 596 -31.96 19.10 -18.35
C GLU A 596 -32.66 18.15 -17.36
N ARG A 597 -31.94 17.50 -16.46
CA ARG A 597 -32.53 16.66 -15.40
C ARG A 597 -33.37 17.50 -14.43
N LEU A 598 -32.88 18.67 -14.01
CA LEU A 598 -33.63 19.60 -13.16
C LEU A 598 -34.91 20.09 -13.86
N LYS A 599 -34.86 20.40 -15.17
CA LYS A 599 -36.04 20.75 -15.99
C LYS A 599 -37.02 19.56 -16.12
N ALA A 600 -36.48 18.35 -16.36
CA ALA A 600 -37.28 17.13 -16.45
C ALA A 600 -37.91 16.77 -15.11
N PHE A 601 -37.19 16.98 -14.00
CA PHE A 601 -37.70 16.82 -12.65
C PHE A 601 -38.90 17.72 -12.36
N GLY A 602 -38.87 18.96 -12.85
CA GLY A 602 -40.01 19.86 -12.78
C GLY A 602 -41.16 19.54 -13.77
N ARG A 603 -40.90 18.79 -14.87
CA ARG A 603 -41.87 18.44 -15.92
C ARG A 603 -42.51 17.07 -15.80
N ARG A 604 -41.89 16.09 -15.10
CA ARG A 604 -42.32 14.68 -15.02
C ARG A 604 -43.77 14.47 -14.55
N LYS A 605 -44.50 15.50 -14.12
CA LYS A 605 -45.88 15.43 -13.65
C LYS A 605 -46.91 16.30 -14.37
N ALA A 606 -46.55 16.88 -15.51
CA ALA A 606 -47.57 17.51 -16.35
C ALA A 606 -48.27 16.53 -17.33
N GLY A 607 -47.68 15.32 -17.53
CA GLY A 607 -48.15 14.33 -18.51
C GLY A 607 -49.06 13.22 -17.98
N ALA A 608 -49.02 12.92 -16.66
CA ALA A 608 -49.80 11.79 -16.09
C ALA A 608 -51.29 12.07 -15.82
N SER A 609 -51.76 13.31 -16.02
CA SER A 609 -53.17 13.68 -15.82
C SER A 609 -53.98 13.74 -17.11
N ALA A 610 -53.40 13.35 -18.27
CA ALA A 610 -54.08 13.45 -19.58
C ALA A 610 -54.55 12.09 -20.15
N GLU A 611 -54.34 10.97 -19.43
CA GLU A 611 -54.78 9.64 -19.90
C GLU A 611 -55.81 8.95 -18.99
N GLN A 612 -56.50 9.68 -18.13
CA GLN A 612 -57.70 9.20 -17.46
C GLN A 612 -58.81 10.25 -17.53
N ASN A 613 -59.43 10.40 -18.72
CA ASN A 613 -60.80 10.81 -18.96
C ASN A 613 -61.30 10.17 -20.23
#